data_f7e2902eb497e7c0c5c793f13879c452
#
_entry.id   f7e2902eb497e7c0c5c793f13879c452
#
_cell.length_a   1.000
_cell.length_b   1.000
_cell.length_c   1.000
_cell.angle_alpha   90.00
_cell.angle_beta   90.00
_cell.angle_gamma   90.00
#
_symmetry.space_group_name_H-M   'P 1'
#
loop_
_entity.id
_entity.type
_entity.pdbx_description
1 polymer ?
#
loop_
_entity_poly.entity_id
_entity_poly.type
_entity_poly.pdbx_seq_one_letter_code
_entity_poly.pdbx_strand_id
1 'polypeptide(L)'
;NDMRYRSNFGFIHTSGNLFLCRKYLGASGIYGEKIPLIRLAEMYYILAESVALSECGQYINAVKNARGISRAYDVGTDVTEEQRLEELNKEYQKEFFAEGQYFYFLKRHNMKTFYRCPVENFSAYVLPVPDDEKTYGEAE
;
A
#
# COMPACT_ATOMS: atom_id res chain seq x y z
N ASN A 1 -5.68 -15.76 6.95
CA ASN A 1 -6.72 -15.89 5.91
C ASN A 1 -7.05 -14.57 5.21
N ASP A 2 -6.04 -13.75 4.94
CA ASP A 2 -6.22 -12.46 4.25
C ASP A 2 -6.88 -12.68 2.88
N MET A 3 -8.07 -12.12 2.67
CA MET A 3 -8.83 -12.30 1.43
C MET A 3 -8.17 -11.66 0.22
N ARG A 4 -7.29 -10.68 0.41
CA ARG A 4 -6.53 -10.05 -0.68
C ARG A 4 -5.65 -11.03 -1.46
N TYR A 5 -5.21 -12.11 -0.81
CA TYR A 5 -4.40 -13.17 -1.42
C TYR A 5 -5.21 -14.34 -1.99
N ARG A 6 -6.53 -14.33 -1.83
CA ARG A 6 -7.36 -15.39 -2.40
C ARG A 6 -7.54 -15.19 -3.90
N SER A 7 -7.48 -16.28 -4.65
CA SER A 7 -7.59 -16.30 -6.11
C SER A 7 -8.83 -15.60 -6.69
N ASN A 8 -9.87 -15.44 -5.88
CA ASN A 8 -11.11 -14.81 -6.34
C ASN A 8 -11.15 -13.28 -6.14
N PHE A 9 -10.22 -12.71 -5.38
CA PHE A 9 -10.28 -11.29 -5.01
C PHE A 9 -9.07 -10.47 -5.45
N GLY A 10 -7.86 -10.97 -5.28
CA GLY A 10 -6.65 -10.19 -5.55
C GLY A 10 -5.81 -10.71 -6.69
N PHE A 11 -5.64 -12.02 -6.79
CA PHE A 11 -4.73 -12.63 -7.75
C PHE A 11 -5.35 -13.84 -8.44
N ILE A 12 -5.03 -14.02 -9.72
CA ILE A 12 -5.30 -15.24 -10.47
C ILE A 12 -3.99 -15.98 -10.65
N HIS A 13 -4.00 -17.26 -10.29
CA HIS A 13 -2.91 -18.17 -10.62
C HIS A 13 -3.17 -18.75 -12.02
N THR A 14 -2.25 -18.53 -12.93
CA THR A 14 -2.30 -19.10 -14.28
C THR A 14 -1.48 -20.38 -14.36
N SER A 15 -1.69 -21.18 -15.41
CA SER A 15 -1.01 -22.45 -15.64
C SER A 15 0.51 -22.36 -15.82
N GLY A 16 1.14 -21.21 -15.67
CA GLY A 16 2.58 -20.99 -15.81
C GLY A 16 3.26 -20.43 -14.56
N ASN A 17 2.74 -20.65 -13.36
CA ASN A 17 3.23 -20.02 -12.12
C ASN A 17 3.22 -18.47 -12.14
N LEU A 18 2.45 -17.87 -13.03
CA LEU A 18 2.26 -16.44 -13.08
C LEU A 18 1.07 -16.05 -12.20
N PHE A 19 1.26 -14.98 -11.44
CA PHE A 19 0.21 -14.34 -10.67
C PHE A 19 -0.23 -13.07 -11.40
N LEU A 20 -1.49 -13.02 -11.82
CA LEU A 20 -2.09 -11.83 -12.39
C LEU A 20 -2.89 -11.08 -11.32
N CYS A 21 -2.65 -9.78 -11.21
CA CYS A 21 -3.47 -8.94 -10.35
C CYS A 21 -4.88 -8.83 -10.93
N ARG A 22 -5.87 -9.30 -10.17
CA ARG A 22 -7.29 -9.29 -10.58
C ARG A 22 -8.05 -8.05 -10.10
N LYS A 23 -7.44 -7.22 -9.32
CA LYS A 23 -8.07 -6.14 -8.56
C LYS A 23 -8.98 -5.24 -9.41
N TYR A 24 -8.62 -5.05 -10.68
CA TYR A 24 -9.36 -4.20 -11.63
C TYR A 24 -9.74 -4.94 -12.92
N LEU A 25 -9.50 -6.24 -12.99
CA LEU A 25 -10.01 -7.04 -14.09
C LEU A 25 -11.53 -7.17 -13.88
N GLY A 26 -12.29 -6.53 -14.71
CA GLY A 26 -13.74 -6.50 -14.64
C GLY A 26 -14.34 -7.90 -14.54
N ALA A 27 -14.73 -8.27 -13.33
CA ALA A 27 -15.80 -9.22 -13.20
C ALA A 27 -17.05 -8.46 -13.65
N SER A 28 -17.66 -8.93 -14.70
CA SER A 28 -18.92 -8.43 -15.21
C SER A 28 -19.87 -8.10 -14.03
N GLY A 29 -20.12 -6.84 -13.78
CA GLY A 29 -21.30 -6.51 -13.05
C GLY A 29 -21.26 -5.37 -12.05
N ILE A 30 -20.28 -5.18 -11.20
CA ILE A 30 -20.43 -4.17 -10.13
C ILE A 30 -19.56 -2.93 -10.35
N TYR A 31 -18.36 -3.07 -10.87
CA TYR A 31 -17.45 -1.92 -11.02
C TYR A 31 -17.19 -1.55 -12.48
N GLY A 32 -17.54 -2.39 -13.45
CA GLY A 32 -17.35 -2.13 -14.87
C GLY A 32 -15.91 -1.70 -15.16
N GLU A 33 -15.74 -0.65 -15.92
CA GLU A 33 -14.45 -0.04 -16.28
C GLU A 33 -14.01 1.06 -15.28
N LYS A 34 -14.60 1.11 -14.08
CA LYS A 34 -14.34 2.17 -13.10
C LYS A 34 -13.18 1.80 -12.19
N ILE A 35 -12.20 2.68 -12.11
CA ILE A 35 -11.08 2.60 -11.17
C ILE A 35 -11.32 3.61 -10.05
N PRO A 36 -11.43 3.20 -8.79
CA PRO A 36 -11.60 4.14 -7.68
C PRO A 36 -10.31 4.96 -7.48
N LEU A 37 -10.44 6.27 -7.48
CA LEU A 37 -9.33 7.18 -7.21
C LEU A 37 -9.03 7.31 -5.72
N ILE A 38 -10.07 7.29 -4.89
CA ILE A 38 -9.97 7.37 -3.43
C ILE A 38 -10.71 6.18 -2.85
N ARG A 39 -10.07 5.50 -1.92
CA ARG A 39 -10.64 4.32 -1.27
C ARG A 39 -10.72 4.52 0.25
N LEU A 40 -11.80 4.03 0.84
CA LEU A 40 -12.04 4.14 2.28
C LEU A 40 -10.89 3.57 3.12
N ALA A 41 -10.23 2.51 2.66
CA ALA A 41 -9.07 1.94 3.35
C ALA A 41 -7.92 2.96 3.50
N GLU A 42 -7.70 3.82 2.50
CA GLU A 42 -6.69 4.88 2.57
C GLU A 42 -7.04 5.90 3.65
N MET A 43 -8.31 6.29 3.75
CA MET A 43 -8.77 7.20 4.80
C MET A 43 -8.55 6.63 6.19
N TYR A 44 -8.80 5.34 6.39
CA TYR A 44 -8.51 4.66 7.66
C TYR A 44 -7.01 4.66 7.99
N TYR A 45 -6.14 4.45 7.00
CA TYR A 45 -4.70 4.47 7.26
C TYR A 45 -4.18 5.89 7.52
N ILE A 46 -4.70 6.91 6.84
CA ILE A 46 -4.39 8.30 7.15
C ILE A 46 -4.81 8.66 8.58
N LEU A 47 -6.00 8.22 9.01
CA LEU A 47 -6.42 8.39 10.40
C LEU A 47 -5.48 7.67 11.36
N ALA A 48 -5.10 6.43 11.06
CA ALA A 48 -4.17 5.67 11.89
C ALA A 48 -2.78 6.34 12.03
N GLU A 49 -2.35 7.08 11.02
CA GLU A 49 -1.12 7.89 11.08
C GLU A 49 -1.29 9.17 11.92
N SER A 50 -2.49 9.73 11.96
CA SER A 50 -2.75 11.08 12.50
C SER A 50 -3.19 11.10 13.97
N VAL A 51 -3.75 9.99 14.47
CA VAL A 51 -4.26 9.89 15.84
C VAL A 51 -3.18 9.51 16.84
N ALA A 52 -3.49 9.56 18.13
CA ALA A 52 -2.62 9.07 19.19
C ALA A 52 -2.28 7.58 18.99
N LEU A 53 -1.10 7.15 19.44
CA LEU A 53 -0.64 5.76 19.29
C LEU A 53 -1.62 4.75 19.88
N SER A 54 -2.23 5.07 21.02
CA SER A 54 -3.24 4.21 21.67
C SER A 54 -4.52 4.03 20.83
N GLU A 55 -4.77 4.89 19.87
CA GLU A 55 -5.97 4.86 19.03
C GLU A 55 -5.72 4.32 17.62
N CYS A 56 -4.47 4.29 17.16
CA CYS A 56 -4.14 3.93 15.78
C CYS A 56 -4.63 2.51 15.42
N GLY A 57 -4.57 1.59 16.39
CA GLY A 57 -4.97 0.20 16.19
C GLY A 57 -6.41 0.04 15.73
N GLN A 58 -7.36 0.85 16.22
CA GLN A 58 -8.77 0.72 15.82
C GLN A 58 -8.96 0.93 14.31
N TYR A 59 -8.24 1.85 13.70
CA TYR A 59 -8.34 2.15 12.27
C TYR A 59 -7.64 1.09 11.41
N ILE A 60 -6.44 0.67 11.81
CA ILE A 60 -5.72 -0.42 11.12
C ILE A 60 -6.54 -1.71 11.18
N ASN A 61 -7.05 -2.06 12.36
CA ASN A 61 -7.79 -3.28 12.59
C ASN A 61 -9.14 -3.29 11.86
N ALA A 62 -9.79 -2.14 11.70
CA ALA A 62 -11.01 -2.03 10.91
C ALA A 62 -10.80 -2.54 9.48
N VAL A 63 -9.70 -2.15 8.84
CA VAL A 63 -9.37 -2.63 7.49
C VAL A 63 -8.92 -4.09 7.51
N LYS A 64 -8.03 -4.48 8.43
CA LYS A 64 -7.56 -5.87 8.57
C LYS A 64 -8.73 -6.84 8.74
N ASN A 65 -9.66 -6.54 9.63
CA ASN A 65 -10.84 -7.36 9.91
C ASN A 65 -11.76 -7.43 8.69
N ALA A 66 -11.98 -6.31 7.99
CA ALA A 66 -12.76 -6.28 6.75
C ALA A 66 -12.11 -7.10 5.62
N ARG A 67 -10.81 -7.36 5.68
CA ARG A 67 -10.07 -8.24 4.77
C ARG A 67 -9.97 -9.69 5.23
N GLY A 68 -10.66 -10.04 6.33
CA GLY A 68 -10.72 -11.40 6.87
C GLY A 68 -9.46 -11.82 7.65
N ILE A 69 -8.62 -10.87 8.05
CA ILE A 69 -7.51 -11.14 8.98
C ILE A 69 -8.12 -11.39 10.36
N SER A 70 -7.67 -12.44 11.03
CA SER A 70 -8.14 -12.77 12.37
C SER A 70 -7.78 -11.68 13.37
N ARG A 71 -8.69 -11.42 14.31
CA ARG A 71 -8.48 -10.50 15.43
C ARG A 71 -7.29 -10.86 16.33
N ALA A 72 -6.80 -12.10 16.27
CA ALA A 72 -5.55 -12.49 16.93
C ALA A 72 -4.32 -11.71 16.44
N TYR A 73 -4.42 -11.04 15.30
CA TYR A 73 -3.39 -10.19 14.72
C TYR A 73 -3.73 -8.70 14.81
N ASP A 74 -4.68 -8.33 15.63
CA ASP A 74 -5.03 -6.92 15.83
C ASP A 74 -3.87 -6.16 16.49
N VAL A 75 -3.72 -4.93 16.07
CA VAL A 75 -2.80 -3.97 16.68
C VAL A 75 -3.37 -3.53 18.02
N GLY A 76 -2.60 -3.64 19.08
CA GLY A 76 -3.02 -3.23 20.41
C GLY A 76 -2.97 -1.71 20.63
N THR A 77 -3.20 -1.31 21.87
CA THR A 77 -3.14 0.11 22.28
C THR A 77 -1.77 0.55 22.79
N ASP A 78 -0.93 -0.42 23.14
CA ASP A 78 0.43 -0.17 23.65
C ASP A 78 1.43 -0.46 22.52
N VAL A 79 1.50 0.46 21.57
CA VAL A 79 2.40 0.36 20.40
C VAL A 79 3.33 1.56 20.33
N THR A 80 4.53 1.33 19.83
CA THR A 80 5.48 2.41 19.53
C THR A 80 5.21 3.00 18.14
N GLU A 81 5.81 4.16 17.86
CA GLU A 81 5.74 4.78 16.54
C GLU A 81 6.29 3.87 15.45
N GLU A 82 7.40 3.18 15.75
CA GLU A 82 8.00 2.24 14.81
C GLU A 82 7.08 1.06 14.51
N GLN A 83 6.40 0.52 15.52
CA GLN A 83 5.44 -0.57 15.36
C GLN A 83 4.23 -0.12 14.54
N ARG A 84 3.70 1.09 14.79
CA ARG A 84 2.63 1.69 13.99
C ARG A 84 3.05 1.79 12.53
N LEU A 85 4.23 2.35 12.27
CA LEU A 85 4.76 2.54 10.93
C LEU A 85 5.01 1.19 10.22
N GLU A 86 5.52 0.20 10.93
CA GLU A 86 5.74 -1.13 10.40
C GLU A 86 4.41 -1.82 9.99
N GLU A 87 3.39 -1.74 10.84
CA GLU A 87 2.07 -2.30 10.51
C GLU A 87 1.41 -1.57 9.35
N LEU A 88 1.48 -0.26 9.30
CA LEU A 88 0.99 0.52 8.16
C LEU A 88 1.75 0.18 6.88
N ASN A 89 3.07 0.03 6.93
CA ASN A 89 3.87 -0.38 5.79
C ASN A 89 3.38 -1.73 5.21
N LYS A 90 3.15 -2.72 6.07
CA LYS A 90 2.60 -4.02 5.67
C LYS A 90 1.21 -3.88 5.05
N GLU A 91 0.37 -3.04 5.62
CA GLU A 91 -1.01 -2.86 5.14
C GLU A 91 -1.06 -2.05 3.83
N TYR A 92 -0.28 -0.98 3.67
CA TYR A 92 -0.15 -0.25 2.42
C TYR A 92 0.33 -1.15 1.27
N GLN A 93 1.34 -1.98 1.53
CA GLN A 93 1.86 -2.92 0.54
C GLN A 93 0.79 -3.92 0.05
N LYS A 94 -0.03 -4.44 0.97
CA LYS A 94 -1.09 -5.39 0.66
C LYS A 94 -2.31 -4.75 0.01
N GLU A 95 -2.71 -3.58 0.52
CA GLU A 95 -3.95 -2.92 0.11
C GLU A 95 -3.80 -2.17 -1.21
N PHE A 96 -2.65 -1.54 -1.44
CA PHE A 96 -2.41 -0.68 -2.60
C PHE A 96 -1.46 -1.30 -3.63
N PHE A 97 -1.40 -2.64 -3.65
CA PHE A 97 -0.65 -3.34 -4.70
C PHE A 97 -1.14 -2.92 -6.09
N ALA A 98 -0.21 -2.53 -6.96
CA ALA A 98 -0.46 -2.05 -8.33
C ALA A 98 -1.29 -0.75 -8.44
N GLU A 99 -1.35 0.08 -7.37
CA GLU A 99 -2.08 1.36 -7.37
C GLU A 99 -1.18 2.60 -7.23
N GLY A 100 0.09 2.43 -6.85
CA GLY A 100 1.05 3.54 -6.71
C GLY A 100 1.11 4.20 -5.33
N GLN A 101 0.05 4.15 -4.51
CA GLN A 101 0.00 4.79 -3.19
C GLN A 101 1.11 4.32 -2.25
N TYR A 102 1.54 3.07 -2.39
CA TYR A 102 2.64 2.53 -1.59
C TYR A 102 3.95 3.29 -1.82
N PHE A 103 4.25 3.72 -3.04
CA PHE A 103 5.42 4.54 -3.33
C PHE A 103 5.37 5.88 -2.58
N TYR A 104 4.23 6.54 -2.56
CA TYR A 104 4.06 7.81 -1.85
C TYR A 104 4.15 7.63 -0.32
N PHE A 105 3.64 6.53 0.21
CA PHE A 105 3.82 6.17 1.61
C PHE A 105 5.31 6.03 1.95
N LEU A 106 6.06 5.24 1.20
CA LEU A 106 7.49 5.04 1.40
C LEU A 106 8.27 6.35 1.32
N LYS A 107 7.97 7.18 0.32
CA LYS A 107 8.61 8.49 0.12
C LYS A 107 8.32 9.45 1.29
N ARG A 108 7.07 9.55 1.73
CA ARG A 108 6.65 10.43 2.83
C ARG A 108 7.37 10.08 4.14
N HIS A 109 7.53 8.80 4.41
CA HIS A 109 8.21 8.30 5.60
C HIS A 109 9.73 8.13 5.43
N ASN A 110 10.26 8.50 4.29
CA ASN A 110 11.68 8.37 3.96
C ASN A 110 12.23 6.96 4.25
N MET A 111 11.45 5.93 3.87
CA MET A 111 11.79 4.53 4.12
C MET A 111 13.02 4.13 3.31
N LYS A 112 14.11 3.82 3.98
CA LYS A 112 15.38 3.45 3.34
C LYS A 112 15.32 2.08 2.66
N THR A 113 14.56 1.17 3.26
CA THR A 113 14.41 -0.20 2.80
C THR A 113 12.93 -0.55 2.69
N PHE A 114 12.59 -1.37 1.71
CA PHE A 114 11.25 -1.91 1.54
C PHE A 114 11.31 -3.31 0.93
N TYR A 115 10.20 -4.02 0.96
CA TYR A 115 10.15 -5.41 0.51
C TYR A 115 10.72 -5.59 -0.90
N ARG A 116 11.69 -6.49 -1.04
CA ARG A 116 12.44 -6.78 -2.28
C ARG A 116 13.31 -5.62 -2.81
N CYS A 117 13.54 -4.58 -2.04
CA CYS A 117 14.60 -3.63 -2.35
C CYS A 117 15.81 -3.97 -1.47
N PRO A 118 16.85 -4.62 -2.02
CA PRO A 118 17.98 -5.11 -1.23
C PRO A 118 18.99 -4.01 -0.86
N VAL A 119 18.82 -2.81 -1.37
CA VAL A 119 19.78 -1.71 -1.23
C VAL A 119 19.10 -0.49 -0.65
N GLU A 120 19.71 0.15 0.34
CA GLU A 120 19.32 1.48 0.77
C GLU A 120 19.51 2.45 -0.40
N ASN A 121 18.42 2.88 -1.01
CA ASN A 121 18.50 3.74 -2.18
C ASN A 121 17.62 4.98 -2.03
N PHE A 122 18.20 6.04 -1.49
CA PHE A 122 17.53 7.33 -1.39
C PHE A 122 17.22 7.94 -2.77
N SER A 123 17.98 7.59 -3.80
CA SER A 123 17.75 8.09 -5.16
C SER A 123 16.45 7.54 -5.77
N ALA A 124 15.89 6.43 -5.25
CA ALA A 124 14.62 5.89 -5.72
C ALA A 124 13.44 6.88 -5.56
N TYR A 125 13.55 7.84 -4.65
CA TYR A 125 12.50 8.84 -4.40
C TYR A 125 12.70 10.15 -5.17
N VAL A 126 13.81 10.28 -5.87
CA VAL A 126 14.12 11.45 -6.69
C VAL A 126 14.17 11.01 -8.14
N LEU A 127 13.17 11.42 -8.90
CA LEU A 127 13.17 11.15 -10.33
C LEU A 127 14.27 11.96 -11.00
N PRO A 128 15.10 11.36 -11.86
CA PRO A 128 16.10 12.11 -12.60
C PRO A 128 15.41 13.11 -13.54
N VAL A 129 16.01 14.27 -13.67
CA VAL A 129 15.58 15.25 -14.68
C VAL A 129 15.83 14.63 -16.06
N PRO A 130 14.84 14.63 -16.97
CA PRO A 130 15.02 14.13 -18.34
C PRO A 130 16.20 14.82 -19.04
N ASP A 131 16.88 14.09 -19.91
CA ASP A 131 18.06 14.66 -20.59
C ASP A 131 17.68 15.81 -21.52
N ASP A 132 16.50 15.77 -22.11
CA ASP A 132 15.96 16.88 -22.92
C ASP A 132 15.76 18.15 -22.08
N GLU A 133 15.28 18.01 -20.85
CA GLU A 133 15.12 19.12 -19.91
C GLU A 133 16.48 19.73 -19.51
N LYS A 134 17.49 18.90 -19.34
CA LYS A 134 18.87 19.37 -19.07
C LYS A 134 19.49 20.08 -20.28
N THR A 135 19.09 19.71 -21.48
CA THR A 135 19.67 20.22 -22.73
C THR A 135 18.96 21.48 -23.20
N TYR A 136 17.65 21.57 -23.03
CA TYR A 136 16.80 22.62 -23.58
C TYR A 136 16.02 23.40 -22.51
N GLY A 137 16.00 22.94 -21.26
CA GLY A 137 15.44 23.69 -20.14
C GLY A 137 16.33 24.88 -19.79
N GLU A 138 15.74 26.04 -19.53
CA GLU A 138 16.48 27.17 -18.96
C GLU A 138 16.95 26.78 -17.55
N ALA A 139 18.28 26.75 -17.39
CA ALA A 139 18.88 26.62 -16.07
C ALA A 139 18.72 27.99 -15.37
N GLU A 140 17.75 28.09 -14.43
CA GLU A 140 17.73 29.11 -13.40
C GLU A 140 18.71 28.79 -12.26
#